data_258327456dae7a97a77d21bdc072a014
#
_entry.id   258327456dae7a97a77d21bdc072a014
#
_cell.length_a   1.000
_cell.length_b   1.000
_cell.length_c   1.000
_cell.angle_alpha   90.00
_cell.angle_beta   90.00
_cell.angle_gamma   90.00
#
_symmetry.space_group_name_H-M   'P 1'
#
loop_
_entity.id
_entity.type
_entity.pdbx_description
1 polymer ?
#
loop_
_entity_poly.entity_id
_entity_poly.type
_entity_poly.pdbx_seq_one_letter_code
_entity_poly.pdbx_strand_id
1 'polypeptide(L)'
;MRIGRGRVTQEDAPIRVLHRDHVLLTHPNRIGDADWDGWVQERGLYFPSSWDSAYVPLLSMADPGEEPFTGGLLVADYGEGSYIYTSLVWYRQIQSQVPGGYRMFVNLISYPRVR
;
A
#
# COMPACT_ATOMS: atom_id res chain seq x y z
N MET A 1 -5.69 10.21 12.47
CA MET A 1 -4.79 9.08 12.20
C MET A 1 -3.61 9.12 13.17
N ARG A 2 -3.25 7.99 13.69
CA ARG A 2 -2.10 7.89 14.59
C ARG A 2 -1.01 7.07 13.92
N ILE A 3 0.14 7.70 13.69
CA ILE A 3 1.28 7.04 13.09
C ILE A 3 2.07 6.29 14.17
N GLY A 4 2.28 5.00 13.96
CA GLY A 4 3.04 4.15 14.86
C GLY A 4 4.49 3.96 14.40
N ARG A 5 5.18 3.03 15.06
CA ARG A 5 6.56 2.66 14.73
C ARG A 5 6.64 1.26 14.12
N GLY A 6 5.49 0.67 13.80
CA GLY A 6 5.46 -0.66 13.21
C GLY A 6 6.12 -0.70 11.85
N ARG A 7 6.69 -1.85 11.52
CA ARG A 7 7.36 -2.07 10.24
C ARG A 7 7.19 -3.51 9.78
N VAL A 8 7.29 -3.72 8.49
CA VAL A 8 7.39 -5.04 7.89
C VAL A 8 8.72 -5.08 7.16
N THR A 9 9.70 -5.75 7.76
CA THR A 9 11.10 -5.69 7.31
C THR A 9 11.46 -6.78 6.32
N GLN A 10 10.75 -7.90 6.31
CA GLN A 10 11.03 -8.98 5.38
C GLN A 10 10.55 -8.60 3.99
N GLU A 11 11.46 -8.56 3.04
CA GLU A 11 11.20 -8.08 1.68
C GLU A 11 10.11 -8.87 0.97
N ASP A 12 10.01 -10.15 1.23
CA ASP A 12 9.03 -11.05 0.63
C ASP A 12 7.86 -11.40 1.54
N ALA A 13 7.65 -10.62 2.62
CA ALA A 13 6.53 -10.85 3.52
C ALA A 13 5.23 -10.92 2.70
N PRO A 14 4.36 -11.91 2.98
CA PRO A 14 3.10 -12.04 2.26
C PRO A 14 2.24 -10.79 2.38
N ILE A 15 1.64 -10.38 1.28
CA ILE A 15 0.71 -9.27 1.24
C ILE A 15 -0.67 -9.81 0.89
N ARG A 16 -1.64 -9.55 1.77
CA ARG A 16 -3.03 -9.89 1.51
C ARG A 16 -3.77 -8.65 1.06
N VAL A 17 -4.41 -8.74 -0.11
CA VAL A 17 -5.22 -7.64 -0.64
C VAL A 17 -6.62 -7.75 -0.05
N LEU A 18 -7.06 -6.70 0.63
CA LEU A 18 -8.34 -6.70 1.36
C LEU A 18 -9.53 -6.34 0.46
N HIS A 19 -9.30 -5.50 -0.56
CA HIS A 19 -10.33 -5.07 -1.51
C HIS A 19 -9.78 -5.10 -2.93
N ARG A 20 -9.77 -6.28 -3.55
CA ARG A 20 -9.13 -6.49 -4.86
C ARG A 20 -9.71 -5.64 -5.98
N ASP A 21 -10.98 -5.28 -5.90
CA ASP A 21 -11.65 -4.53 -6.94
C ASP A 21 -11.69 -3.02 -6.70
N HIS A 22 -11.03 -2.54 -5.65
CA HIS A 22 -10.93 -1.11 -5.41
C HIS A 22 -10.24 -0.43 -6.60
N VAL A 23 -10.73 0.73 -7.02
CA VAL A 23 -10.21 1.44 -8.20
C VAL A 23 -8.71 1.67 -8.10
N LEU A 24 -8.20 1.99 -6.91
CA LEU A 24 -6.77 2.21 -6.70
C LEU A 24 -5.91 0.99 -7.05
N LEU A 25 -6.48 -0.20 -6.97
CA LEU A 25 -5.78 -1.45 -7.26
C LEU A 25 -6.10 -2.02 -8.65
N THR A 26 -6.90 -1.32 -9.42
CA THR A 26 -7.33 -1.81 -10.73
C THR A 26 -7.03 -0.85 -11.88
N HIS A 27 -6.85 0.44 -11.62
CA HIS A 27 -6.71 1.45 -12.66
C HIS A 27 -5.57 2.43 -12.37
N PRO A 28 -4.77 2.77 -13.38
CA PRO A 28 -4.79 2.21 -14.73
C PRO A 28 -4.23 0.78 -14.82
N ASN A 29 -3.57 0.30 -13.77
CA ASN A 29 -2.99 -1.03 -13.73
C ASN A 29 -3.76 -1.92 -12.75
N ARG A 30 -4.10 -3.14 -13.19
CA ARG A 30 -4.65 -4.14 -12.25
C ARG A 30 -3.49 -4.75 -11.47
N ILE A 31 -3.51 -4.53 -10.17
CA ILE A 31 -2.45 -5.01 -9.28
C ILE A 31 -2.74 -6.45 -8.90
N GLY A 32 -1.79 -7.33 -9.16
CA GLY A 32 -1.86 -8.75 -8.82
C GLY A 32 -0.74 -9.15 -7.90
N ASP A 33 -0.70 -10.44 -7.54
CA ASP A 33 0.27 -10.95 -6.58
C ASP A 33 1.71 -10.77 -7.06
N ALA A 34 1.95 -10.84 -8.37
CA ALA A 34 3.29 -10.67 -8.93
C ALA A 34 3.83 -9.23 -8.76
N ASP A 35 2.98 -8.25 -8.54
CA ASP A 35 3.41 -6.86 -8.35
C ASP A 35 4.17 -6.64 -7.04
N TRP A 36 4.08 -7.58 -6.11
CA TRP A 36 4.81 -7.52 -4.85
C TRP A 36 6.13 -8.29 -4.90
N ASP A 37 6.42 -8.95 -6.00
CA ASP A 37 7.66 -9.70 -6.17
C ASP A 37 8.85 -8.78 -6.40
N GLY A 38 10.00 -9.19 -5.90
CA GLY A 38 11.25 -8.47 -6.13
C GLY A 38 11.43 -7.19 -5.33
N TRP A 39 10.52 -6.90 -4.42
CA TRP A 39 10.66 -5.73 -3.53
C TRP A 39 11.93 -5.83 -2.70
N VAL A 40 12.59 -4.68 -2.49
CA VAL A 40 13.87 -4.62 -1.81
C VAL A 40 13.80 -3.74 -0.56
N GLN A 41 14.63 -4.08 0.42
CA GLN A 41 14.83 -3.34 1.66
C GLN A 41 13.54 -2.90 2.33
N GLU A 42 12.71 -3.90 2.56
CA GLU A 42 11.50 -3.97 3.34
C GLU A 42 10.23 -3.56 2.59
N ARG A 43 9.12 -3.99 3.17
CA ARG A 43 7.79 -3.66 2.65
C ARG A 43 7.37 -2.26 3.06
N GLY A 44 7.52 -1.92 4.33
CA GLY A 44 7.08 -0.62 4.80
C GLY A 44 7.51 -0.28 6.21
N LEU A 45 7.33 0.99 6.56
CA LEU A 45 7.71 1.59 7.83
C LEU A 45 6.60 2.50 8.34
N TYR A 46 6.58 2.71 9.66
CA TYR A 46 5.67 3.68 10.28
C TYR A 46 4.20 3.41 9.97
N PHE A 47 3.79 2.15 10.12
CA PHE A 47 2.40 1.78 9.90
C PHE A 47 1.51 2.49 10.92
N PRO A 48 0.40 3.09 10.47
CA PRO A 48 -0.52 3.73 11.42
C PRO A 48 -1.18 2.69 12.32
N SER A 49 -1.40 3.07 13.57
CA SER A 49 -2.04 2.21 14.56
C SER A 49 -3.54 2.45 14.65
N SER A 50 -4.02 3.59 14.20
CA SER A 50 -5.44 3.91 14.18
C SER A 50 -5.72 4.97 13.12
N TRP A 51 -6.94 4.95 12.58
CA TRP A 51 -7.39 5.93 11.59
C TRP A 51 -8.90 6.06 11.62
N ASP A 52 -9.40 7.15 11.01
CA ASP A 52 -10.81 7.41 10.90
C ASP A 52 -11.50 6.37 10.02
N SER A 53 -12.79 6.09 10.30
CA SER A 53 -13.57 5.10 9.55
C SER A 53 -13.78 5.47 8.08
N ALA A 54 -13.53 6.71 7.69
CA ALA A 54 -13.59 7.12 6.30
C ALA A 54 -12.47 6.51 5.44
N TYR A 55 -11.36 6.10 6.08
CA TYR A 55 -10.27 5.43 5.37
C TYR A 55 -10.58 3.97 5.14
N VAL A 56 -10.32 3.51 3.92
CA VAL A 56 -10.45 2.10 3.53
C VAL A 56 -9.07 1.48 3.51
N PRO A 57 -8.81 0.46 4.37
CA PRO A 57 -7.54 -0.26 4.32
C PRO A 57 -7.55 -1.25 3.16
N LEU A 58 -6.50 -1.23 2.35
CA LEU A 58 -6.44 -2.05 1.14
C LEU A 58 -5.52 -3.26 1.25
N LEU A 59 -4.54 -3.23 2.14
CA LEU A 59 -3.52 -4.27 2.26
C LEU A 59 -3.33 -4.70 3.70
N SER A 60 -3.00 -5.98 3.87
CA SER A 60 -2.60 -6.55 5.17
C SER A 60 -1.25 -7.23 5.00
N MET A 61 -0.32 -6.97 5.90
CA MET A 61 1.02 -7.58 5.85
C MET A 61 1.66 -7.63 7.22
N ALA A 62 2.57 -8.58 7.39
CA ALA A 62 3.32 -8.74 8.63
C ALA A 62 4.61 -9.49 8.39
N ASP A 63 5.62 -9.24 9.22
CA ASP A 63 6.77 -10.14 9.31
C ASP A 63 6.32 -11.47 9.94
N PRO A 64 7.00 -12.59 9.63
CA PRO A 64 6.61 -13.88 10.17
C PRO A 64 6.48 -13.85 11.70
N GLY A 65 5.37 -14.38 12.20
CA GLY A 65 5.11 -14.48 13.64
C GLY A 65 4.60 -13.21 14.29
N GLU A 66 4.40 -12.14 13.53
CA GLU A 66 3.90 -10.87 14.06
C GLU A 66 2.44 -10.63 13.67
N GLU A 67 1.77 -9.75 14.42
CA GLU A 67 0.42 -9.33 14.11
C GLU A 67 0.39 -8.53 12.81
N PRO A 68 -0.60 -8.76 11.94
CA PRO A 68 -0.69 -8.03 10.67
C PRO A 68 -0.96 -6.54 10.88
N PHE A 69 -0.32 -5.72 10.04
CA PHE A 69 -0.65 -4.32 9.89
C PHE A 69 -1.58 -4.16 8.70
N THR A 70 -2.67 -3.43 8.88
CA THR A 70 -3.65 -3.19 7.82
C THR A 70 -3.65 -1.74 7.32
N GLY A 71 -2.80 -0.91 7.88
CA GLY A 71 -2.73 0.51 7.53
C GLY A 71 -1.65 0.89 6.51
N GLY A 72 -1.04 -0.10 5.83
CA GLY A 72 0.04 0.17 4.88
C GLY A 72 -0.38 0.93 3.63
N LEU A 73 -1.65 0.87 3.29
CA LEU A 73 -2.22 1.63 2.19
C LEU A 73 -3.67 1.96 2.55
N LEU A 74 -3.93 3.21 2.84
CA LEU A 74 -5.24 3.72 3.25
C LEU A 74 -5.71 4.75 2.24
N VAL A 75 -6.99 4.70 1.89
CA VAL A 75 -7.58 5.67 0.99
C VAL A 75 -8.90 6.17 1.54
N ALA A 76 -9.12 7.49 1.45
CA ALA A 76 -10.39 8.10 1.82
C ALA A 76 -10.78 9.14 0.78
N ASP A 77 -12.03 9.11 0.36
CA ASP A 77 -12.57 10.14 -0.49
C ASP A 77 -13.17 11.24 0.39
N TYR A 78 -12.90 12.48 0.04
CA TYR A 78 -13.40 13.63 0.78
C TYR A 78 -13.85 14.71 -0.20
N GLY A 79 -15.17 14.89 -0.34
CA GLY A 79 -15.70 15.77 -1.36
C GLY A 79 -15.27 15.31 -2.74
N GLU A 80 -14.67 16.20 -3.51
CA GLU A 80 -14.13 15.87 -4.83
C GLU A 80 -12.68 15.42 -4.79
N GLY A 81 -12.05 15.44 -3.60
CA GLY A 81 -10.68 15.04 -3.41
C GLY A 81 -10.54 13.67 -2.78
N SER A 82 -9.31 13.26 -2.59
CA SER A 82 -9.01 12.02 -1.89
C SER A 82 -7.70 12.15 -1.12
N TYR A 83 -7.62 11.38 -0.03
CA TYR A 83 -6.40 11.25 0.75
C TYR A 83 -5.91 9.83 0.65
N ILE A 84 -4.63 9.67 0.36
CA ILE A 84 -3.97 8.38 0.34
C ILE A 84 -2.82 8.45 1.32
N TYR A 85 -2.80 7.53 2.29
CA TYR A 85 -1.65 7.33 3.16
C TYR A 85 -1.02 6.00 2.82
N THR A 86 0.30 5.99 2.68
CA THR A 86 1.03 4.75 2.44
C THR A 86 2.27 4.67 3.31
N SER A 87 2.49 3.50 3.90
CA SER A 87 3.69 3.17 4.66
C SER A 87 4.72 2.42 3.82
N LEU A 88 4.37 2.08 2.58
CA LEU A 88 5.23 1.28 1.72
C LEU A 88 6.46 2.07 1.27
N VAL A 89 7.57 1.36 1.07
CA VAL A 89 8.87 1.98 0.78
C VAL A 89 9.04 2.13 -0.73
N TRP A 90 8.32 3.09 -1.32
CA TRP A 90 8.26 3.32 -2.76
C TRP A 90 9.59 3.72 -3.37
N TYR A 91 10.32 4.63 -2.72
CA TYR A 91 11.55 5.18 -3.29
C TYR A 91 12.60 4.10 -3.55
N ARG A 92 12.65 3.06 -2.70
CA ARG A 92 13.58 1.95 -2.90
C ARG A 92 13.18 1.09 -4.08
N GLN A 93 11.87 0.88 -4.25
CA GLN A 93 11.37 0.07 -5.35
C GLN A 93 11.55 0.78 -6.69
N ILE A 94 11.26 2.07 -6.74
CA ILE A 94 11.46 2.87 -7.96
C ILE A 94 12.94 2.89 -8.33
N GLN A 95 13.81 3.14 -7.37
CA GLN A 95 15.25 3.20 -7.59
C GLN A 95 15.83 1.86 -8.07
N SER A 96 15.29 0.76 -7.57
CA SER A 96 15.72 -0.59 -7.93
C SER A 96 14.96 -1.18 -9.14
N GLN A 97 14.12 -0.38 -9.77
CA GLN A 97 13.38 -0.77 -10.99
C GLN A 97 12.47 -2.00 -10.77
N VAL A 98 11.80 -2.06 -9.63
CA VAL A 98 10.85 -3.14 -9.32
C VAL A 98 9.54 -2.87 -10.08
N PRO A 99 9.12 -3.76 -11.00
CA PRO A 99 7.96 -3.49 -11.87
C PRO A 99 6.68 -3.20 -11.11
N GLY A 100 6.37 -3.96 -10.07
CA GLY A 100 5.17 -3.73 -9.27
C GLY A 100 5.18 -2.39 -8.56
N GLY A 101 6.36 -1.91 -8.16
CA GLY A 101 6.51 -0.59 -7.55
C GLY A 101 6.09 0.52 -8.51
N TYR A 102 6.52 0.45 -9.77
CA TYR A 102 6.11 1.42 -10.79
C TYR A 102 4.62 1.35 -11.05
N ARG A 103 4.08 0.15 -11.21
CA ARG A 103 2.66 -0.05 -11.52
C ARG A 103 1.77 0.54 -10.43
N MET A 104 2.08 0.25 -9.17
CA MET A 104 1.35 0.81 -8.03
C MET A 104 1.51 2.32 -7.92
N PHE A 105 2.73 2.82 -8.12
CA PHE A 105 2.98 4.26 -8.04
C PHE A 105 2.14 5.02 -9.08
N VAL A 106 2.05 4.50 -10.30
CA VAL A 106 1.21 5.11 -11.34
C VAL A 106 -0.26 5.11 -10.90
N ASN A 107 -0.74 4.03 -10.28
CA ASN A 107 -2.10 3.98 -9.77
C ASN A 107 -2.35 5.04 -8.69
N LEU A 108 -1.38 5.25 -7.79
CA LEU A 108 -1.50 6.26 -6.73
C LEU A 108 -1.67 7.67 -7.29
N ILE A 109 -0.83 8.05 -8.24
CA ILE A 109 -0.88 9.41 -8.80
C ILE A 109 -2.04 9.59 -9.78
N SER A 110 -2.59 8.51 -10.31
CA SER A 110 -3.72 8.55 -11.25
C SER A 110 -5.09 8.50 -10.56
N TYR A 111 -5.13 8.14 -9.29
CA TYR A 111 -6.37 7.86 -8.57
C TYR A 111 -7.40 8.99 -8.67
N PRO A 112 -7.04 10.26 -8.48
CA PRO A 112 -8.02 11.35 -8.55
C PRO A 112 -8.78 11.44 -9.89
N ARG A 113 -8.19 10.92 -10.96
CA ARG A 113 -8.79 10.96 -12.30
C ARG A 113 -9.66 9.75 -12.61
N VAL A 114 -9.39 8.61 -11.97
CA VAL A 114 -10.03 7.33 -12.33
C VAL A 114 -11.04 6.86 -11.30
N ARG A 115 -11.06 7.46 -10.11
CA ARG A 115 -11.99 7.08 -9.04
C ARG A 115 -13.48 7.37 -9.35
#